data_6f785bea065f4570b36cd51870bbc5ff
#
_entry.id   6f785bea065f4570b36cd51870bbc5ff
#
_cell.length_a   1.000
_cell.length_b   1.000
_cell.length_c   1.000
_cell.angle_alpha   90.00
_cell.angle_beta   90.00
_cell.angle_gamma   90.00
#
_symmetry.space_group_name_H-M   'P 1'
#
loop_
_entity.id
_entity.type
_entity.pdbx_description
1 polymer ?
#
loop_
_entity_poly.entity_id
_entity_poly.type
_entity_poly.pdbx_seq_one_letter_code
_entity_poly.pdbx_strand_id
1 'polypeptide(L)'
;SRFEPLFNINYSPLESEVEELKKIIHGPSQELARIEDEISRLESILIDLKSKRDTITAYIENHRALLSPFRRLSPEILSEIFVRCLPSNHLPTRSTTEAPLVLLCICKKWRQVALSTPRLWCSLHIHVPNYPLNAPVIDRKLTGVDEWLKRSGGLPIALSI
;
A
#
# COMPACT_ATOMS: atom_id res chain seq x y z
N SER A 1 -27.58 19.70 -40.69
CA SER A 1 -28.19 21.02 -40.54
C SER A 1 -27.72 21.99 -41.64
N ARG A 2 -28.60 22.88 -42.15
CA ARG A 2 -28.17 23.89 -43.11
C ARG A 2 -27.11 24.83 -42.58
N PHE A 3 -26.91 24.86 -41.26
CA PHE A 3 -25.94 25.68 -40.58
C PHE A 3 -24.55 25.03 -40.42
N GLU A 4 -24.41 23.75 -40.77
CA GLU A 4 -23.09 23.05 -40.64
C GLU A 4 -21.92 23.73 -41.32
N PRO A 5 -22.05 24.27 -42.56
CA PRO A 5 -20.96 25.00 -43.19
C PRO A 5 -20.54 26.29 -42.44
N LEU A 6 -21.39 26.79 -41.53
CA LEU A 6 -21.17 28.01 -40.78
C LEU A 6 -20.48 27.82 -39.42
N PHE A 7 -20.29 26.56 -38.94
CA PHE A 7 -19.76 26.29 -37.59
C PHE A 7 -18.31 26.78 -37.38
N ASN A 8 -17.52 26.85 -38.46
CA ASN A 8 -16.11 27.21 -38.37
C ASN A 8 -15.77 28.57 -38.92
N ILE A 9 -16.79 29.39 -39.18
CA ILE A 9 -16.63 30.79 -39.67
C ILE A 9 -17.26 31.72 -38.65
N ASN A 10 -16.73 32.96 -38.59
CA ASN A 10 -17.26 34.00 -37.70
C ASN A 10 -18.56 34.57 -38.25
N TYR A 11 -19.58 33.70 -38.34
CA TYR A 11 -20.92 34.08 -38.83
C TYR A 11 -21.79 34.55 -37.66
N SER A 12 -22.47 35.70 -37.83
CA SER A 12 -23.45 36.17 -36.87
C SER A 12 -24.87 35.92 -37.41
N PRO A 13 -25.65 35.01 -36.79
CA PRO A 13 -27.00 34.68 -37.25
C PRO A 13 -27.96 35.85 -37.17
N LEU A 14 -28.85 35.93 -38.11
CA LEU A 14 -30.00 36.86 -38.07
C LEU A 14 -30.98 36.41 -36.97
N GLU A 15 -31.80 37.36 -36.49
CA GLU A 15 -32.76 37.11 -35.40
C GLU A 15 -33.77 35.98 -35.73
N SER A 16 -34.18 35.86 -36.99
CA SER A 16 -35.02 34.75 -37.50
C SER A 16 -34.30 33.40 -37.49
N GLU A 17 -33.00 33.38 -37.75
CA GLU A 17 -32.16 32.20 -37.75
C GLU A 17 -31.86 31.72 -36.34
N VAL A 18 -31.78 32.65 -35.38
CA VAL A 18 -31.60 32.30 -33.94
C VAL A 18 -32.77 31.47 -33.44
N GLU A 19 -33.99 31.81 -33.80
CA GLU A 19 -35.17 31.03 -33.39
C GLU A 19 -35.19 29.64 -34.04
N GLU A 20 -34.73 29.51 -35.26
CA GLU A 20 -34.58 28.19 -35.92
C GLU A 20 -33.47 27.36 -35.25
N LEU A 21 -32.33 27.96 -34.96
CA LEU A 21 -31.23 27.29 -34.24
C LEU A 21 -31.66 26.83 -32.87
N LYS A 22 -32.43 27.62 -32.11
CA LYS A 22 -32.98 27.21 -30.82
C LYS A 22 -33.85 25.98 -30.93
N LYS A 23 -34.72 25.92 -31.96
CA LYS A 23 -35.57 24.74 -32.22
C LYS A 23 -34.76 23.49 -32.56
N ILE A 24 -33.72 23.66 -33.38
CA ILE A 24 -32.81 22.54 -33.74
C ILE A 24 -32.08 22.00 -32.53
N ILE A 25 -31.61 22.89 -31.63
CA ILE A 25 -30.82 22.53 -30.44
C ILE A 25 -31.70 21.92 -29.34
N HIS A 26 -32.97 22.31 -29.25
CA HIS A 26 -33.85 21.92 -28.15
C HIS A 26 -33.98 20.40 -27.97
N GLY A 27 -34.26 19.67 -29.03
CA GLY A 27 -34.39 18.20 -28.99
C GLY A 27 -33.11 17.50 -28.54
N PRO A 28 -31.98 17.73 -29.24
CA PRO A 28 -30.69 17.18 -28.83
C PRO A 28 -30.26 17.57 -27.41
N SER A 29 -30.55 18.80 -26.94
CA SER A 29 -30.23 19.21 -25.57
C SER A 29 -31.06 18.44 -24.53
N GLN A 30 -32.34 18.17 -24.80
CA GLN A 30 -33.12 17.34 -23.90
C GLN A 30 -32.64 15.87 -23.87
N GLU A 31 -32.24 15.32 -25.01
CA GLU A 31 -31.68 13.98 -25.06
C GLU A 31 -30.33 13.91 -24.33
N LEU A 32 -29.47 14.91 -24.52
CA LEU A 32 -28.22 15.01 -23.79
C LEU A 32 -28.44 15.00 -22.28
N ALA A 33 -29.36 15.83 -21.78
CA ALA A 33 -29.69 15.88 -20.37
C ALA A 33 -30.17 14.52 -19.83
N ARG A 34 -30.99 13.80 -20.58
CA ARG A 34 -31.43 12.43 -20.21
C ARG A 34 -30.28 11.44 -20.12
N ILE A 35 -29.33 11.52 -21.08
CA ILE A 35 -28.14 10.67 -21.08
C ILE A 35 -27.24 10.98 -19.88
N GLU A 36 -27.04 12.26 -19.58
CA GLU A 36 -26.25 12.71 -18.43
C GLU A 36 -26.85 12.24 -17.09
N ASP A 37 -28.18 12.34 -16.95
CA ASP A 37 -28.90 11.84 -15.77
C ASP A 37 -28.71 10.29 -15.62
N GLU A 38 -28.83 9.55 -16.73
CA GLU A 38 -28.65 8.08 -16.69
C GLU A 38 -27.18 7.70 -16.40
N ILE A 39 -26.21 8.43 -16.95
CA ILE A 39 -24.78 8.24 -16.60
C ILE A 39 -24.59 8.44 -15.11
N SER A 40 -25.08 9.56 -14.54
CA SER A 40 -24.98 9.84 -13.12
C SER A 40 -25.61 8.74 -12.25
N ARG A 41 -26.76 8.24 -12.66
CA ARG A 41 -27.43 7.12 -11.98
C ARG A 41 -26.60 5.84 -12.01
N LEU A 42 -26.03 5.49 -13.17
CA LEU A 42 -25.19 4.31 -13.34
C LEU A 42 -23.88 4.42 -12.56
N GLU A 43 -23.27 5.59 -12.53
CA GLU A 43 -22.07 5.87 -11.74
C GLU A 43 -22.32 5.66 -10.24
N SER A 44 -23.46 6.14 -9.74
CA SER A 44 -23.86 5.92 -8.34
C SER A 44 -24.00 4.43 -8.01
N ILE A 45 -24.68 3.67 -8.88
CA ILE A 45 -24.83 2.21 -8.74
C ILE A 45 -23.47 1.52 -8.78
N LEU A 46 -22.57 1.95 -9.66
CA LEU A 46 -21.24 1.40 -9.81
C LEU A 46 -20.40 1.60 -8.54
N ILE A 47 -20.50 2.77 -7.91
CA ILE A 47 -19.83 3.07 -6.65
C ILE A 47 -20.33 2.13 -5.54
N ASP A 48 -21.64 1.95 -5.41
CA ASP A 48 -22.22 1.05 -4.41
C ASP A 48 -21.79 -0.41 -4.63
N LEU A 49 -21.84 -0.90 -5.87
CA LEU A 49 -21.40 -2.25 -6.20
C LEU A 49 -19.92 -2.48 -5.95
N LYS A 50 -19.06 -1.49 -6.24
CA LYS A 50 -17.62 -1.54 -5.91
C LYS A 50 -17.41 -1.65 -4.40
N SER A 51 -18.09 -0.84 -3.62
CA SER A 51 -18.01 -0.88 -2.15
C SER A 51 -18.42 -2.25 -1.59
N LYS A 52 -19.53 -2.82 -2.09
CA LYS A 52 -19.98 -4.16 -1.71
C LYS A 52 -18.97 -5.25 -2.08
N ARG A 53 -18.42 -5.18 -3.31
CA ARG A 53 -17.36 -6.09 -3.76
C ARG A 53 -16.16 -6.05 -2.82
N ASP A 54 -15.68 -4.87 -2.47
CA ASP A 54 -14.50 -4.69 -1.64
C ASP A 54 -14.74 -5.24 -0.22
N THR A 55 -15.92 -5.04 0.33
CA THR A 55 -16.33 -5.63 1.61
C THR A 55 -16.32 -7.16 1.57
N ILE A 56 -16.91 -7.76 0.53
CA ILE A 56 -16.95 -9.22 0.37
C ILE A 56 -15.55 -9.77 0.14
N THR A 57 -14.73 -9.09 -0.65
CA THR A 57 -13.34 -9.49 -0.92
C THR A 57 -12.53 -9.51 0.38
N ALA A 58 -12.61 -8.45 1.18
CA ALA A 58 -11.94 -8.39 2.48
C ALA A 58 -12.42 -9.51 3.43
N TYR A 59 -13.73 -9.79 3.44
CA TYR A 59 -14.28 -10.91 4.22
C TYR A 59 -13.68 -12.26 3.79
N ILE A 60 -13.65 -12.53 2.49
CA ILE A 60 -13.08 -13.78 1.94
C ILE A 60 -11.59 -13.89 2.27
N GLU A 61 -10.82 -12.82 2.07
CA GLU A 61 -9.37 -12.81 2.32
C GLU A 61 -9.06 -13.04 3.81
N ASN A 62 -9.79 -12.40 4.71
CA ASN A 62 -9.65 -12.62 6.14
C ASN A 62 -9.89 -14.09 6.54
N HIS A 63 -10.90 -14.73 5.95
CA HIS A 63 -11.17 -16.15 6.22
C HIS A 63 -10.14 -17.07 5.57
N ARG A 64 -9.69 -16.78 4.35
CA ARG A 64 -8.59 -17.51 3.70
C ARG A 64 -7.29 -17.44 4.51
N ALA A 65 -7.00 -16.29 5.11
CA ALA A 65 -5.83 -16.15 5.98
C ALA A 65 -5.86 -17.11 7.18
N LEU A 66 -7.05 -17.49 7.67
CA LEU A 66 -7.18 -18.50 8.75
C LEU A 66 -6.82 -19.90 8.27
N LEU A 67 -7.02 -20.21 6.98
CA LEU A 67 -6.70 -21.50 6.38
C LEU A 67 -5.21 -21.61 5.98
N SER A 68 -4.43 -20.55 6.11
CA SER A 68 -3.02 -20.54 5.71
C SER A 68 -2.23 -21.63 6.42
N PRO A 69 -1.48 -22.48 5.69
CA PRO A 69 -0.62 -23.52 6.26
C PRO A 69 0.41 -22.95 7.25
N PHE A 70 0.89 -21.73 7.02
CA PHE A 70 1.84 -21.05 7.91
C PHE A 70 1.32 -20.87 9.33
N ARG A 71 0.00 -20.79 9.52
CA ARG A 71 -0.60 -20.71 10.87
C ARG A 71 -0.47 -22.00 11.67
N ARG A 72 -0.28 -23.14 10.96
CA ARG A 72 -0.14 -24.48 11.56
C ARG A 72 1.30 -24.84 11.88
N LEU A 73 2.28 -24.08 11.35
CA LEU A 73 3.68 -24.34 11.63
C LEU A 73 3.98 -24.14 13.12
N SER A 74 4.78 -25.06 13.67
CA SER A 74 5.27 -24.92 15.04
C SER A 74 6.27 -23.76 15.16
N PRO A 75 6.47 -23.20 16.35
CA PRO A 75 7.45 -22.13 16.58
C PRO A 75 8.87 -22.51 16.13
N GLU A 76 9.26 -23.78 16.29
CA GLU A 76 10.57 -24.31 15.93
C GLU A 76 10.80 -24.24 14.42
N ILE A 77 9.80 -24.70 13.63
CA ILE A 77 9.87 -24.63 12.16
C ILE A 77 9.87 -23.19 11.69
N LEU A 78 9.05 -22.33 12.30
CA LEU A 78 9.04 -20.91 11.97
C LEU A 78 10.38 -20.25 12.27
N SER A 79 11.03 -20.57 13.40
CA SER A 79 12.34 -20.01 13.75
C SER A 79 13.41 -20.39 12.74
N GLU A 80 13.44 -21.65 12.27
CA GLU A 80 14.38 -22.10 11.24
C GLU A 80 14.12 -21.39 9.88
N ILE A 81 12.85 -21.22 9.49
CA ILE A 81 12.50 -20.44 8.30
C ILE A 81 12.99 -18.99 8.44
N PHE A 82 12.77 -18.37 9.59
CA PHE A 82 13.13 -16.98 9.84
C PHE A 82 14.64 -16.75 9.77
N VAL A 83 15.44 -17.68 10.31
CA VAL A 83 16.90 -17.64 10.21
C VAL A 83 17.35 -17.68 8.75
N ARG A 84 16.67 -18.45 7.90
CA ARG A 84 16.94 -18.52 6.45
C ARG A 84 16.46 -17.28 5.66
N CYS A 85 15.62 -16.45 6.27
CA CYS A 85 15.21 -15.17 5.69
C CYS A 85 16.23 -14.03 5.92
N LEU A 86 17.26 -14.27 6.75
CA LEU A 86 18.32 -13.27 6.93
C LEU A 86 19.06 -13.02 5.62
N PRO A 87 19.54 -11.80 5.36
CA PRO A 87 20.34 -11.49 4.19
C PRO A 87 21.59 -12.40 4.14
N SER A 88 21.91 -12.90 2.94
CA SER A 88 23.07 -13.77 2.73
C SER A 88 24.31 -13.05 2.20
N ASN A 89 24.13 -11.85 1.64
CA ASN A 89 25.16 -11.04 1.00
C ASN A 89 25.68 -9.87 1.86
N HIS A 90 25.01 -9.58 2.94
CA HIS A 90 25.39 -8.54 3.92
C HIS A 90 24.86 -8.89 5.32
N LEU A 91 25.36 -8.20 6.35
CA LEU A 91 24.77 -8.32 7.70
C LEU A 91 23.43 -7.56 7.75
N PRO A 92 22.42 -8.11 8.49
CA PRO A 92 21.13 -7.44 8.69
C PRO A 92 21.30 -6.03 9.22
N THR A 93 20.46 -5.12 8.74
CA THR A 93 20.39 -3.75 9.22
C THR A 93 19.18 -3.53 10.13
N ARG A 94 19.09 -2.35 10.73
CA ARG A 94 17.89 -1.96 11.50
C ARG A 94 16.79 -1.41 10.58
N SER A 95 16.56 -2.09 9.44
CA SER A 95 15.49 -1.76 8.50
C SER A 95 14.26 -2.63 8.74
N THR A 96 13.07 -2.03 8.72
CA THR A 96 11.80 -2.75 8.80
C THR A 96 11.41 -3.42 7.47
N THR A 97 12.18 -3.22 6.41
CA THR A 97 11.94 -3.82 5.09
C THR A 97 12.65 -5.16 4.90
N GLU A 98 13.53 -5.55 5.83
CA GLU A 98 14.27 -6.81 5.78
C GLU A 98 14.23 -7.57 7.12
N ALA A 99 14.60 -8.86 7.08
CA ALA A 99 14.72 -9.67 8.29
C ALA A 99 15.90 -9.19 9.14
N PRO A 100 15.76 -9.23 10.47
CA PRO A 100 14.65 -9.80 11.26
C PRO A 100 13.49 -8.85 11.51
N LEU A 101 13.63 -7.53 11.30
CA LEU A 101 12.62 -6.56 11.73
C LEU A 101 11.30 -6.67 10.96
N VAL A 102 11.31 -7.00 9.67
CA VAL A 102 10.08 -7.22 8.89
C VAL A 102 9.22 -8.33 9.48
N LEU A 103 9.84 -9.37 10.06
CA LEU A 103 9.14 -10.50 10.68
C LEU A 103 8.32 -10.08 11.91
N LEU A 104 8.72 -8.99 12.58
CA LEU A 104 7.97 -8.42 13.71
C LEU A 104 6.68 -7.72 13.28
N CYS A 105 6.55 -7.38 12.00
CA CYS A 105 5.44 -6.59 11.46
C CYS A 105 4.30 -7.46 10.89
N ILE A 106 4.52 -8.77 10.68
CA ILE A 106 3.56 -9.65 9.99
C ILE A 106 2.36 -9.99 10.87
N CYS A 107 2.59 -10.60 12.04
CA CYS A 107 1.52 -10.93 12.99
C CYS A 107 2.09 -11.17 14.41
N LYS A 108 1.19 -11.25 15.40
CA LYS A 108 1.58 -11.47 16.81
C LYS A 108 2.41 -12.73 17.01
N LYS A 109 2.03 -13.86 16.38
CA LYS A 109 2.76 -15.12 16.47
C LYS A 109 4.18 -15.00 15.90
N TRP A 110 4.31 -14.38 14.72
CA TRP A 110 5.63 -14.18 14.08
C TRP A 110 6.53 -13.30 14.94
N ARG A 111 5.98 -12.20 15.45
CA ARG A 111 6.71 -11.31 16.38
C ARG A 111 7.22 -12.06 17.59
N GLN A 112 6.37 -12.87 18.22
CA GLN A 112 6.74 -13.66 19.39
C GLN A 112 7.86 -14.65 19.06
N VAL A 113 7.73 -15.41 17.98
CA VAL A 113 8.76 -16.37 17.55
C VAL A 113 10.05 -15.65 17.18
N ALA A 114 10.01 -14.55 16.46
CA ALA A 114 11.22 -13.81 16.08
C ALA A 114 11.94 -13.22 17.30
N LEU A 115 11.20 -12.68 18.27
CA LEU A 115 11.80 -12.17 19.52
C LEU A 115 12.41 -13.27 20.40
N SER A 116 11.83 -14.48 20.38
CA SER A 116 12.32 -15.63 21.14
C SER A 116 13.35 -16.49 20.38
N THR A 117 13.83 -16.04 19.21
CA THR A 117 14.84 -16.74 18.41
C THR A 117 16.16 -15.97 18.43
N PRO A 118 17.10 -16.24 19.35
CA PRO A 118 18.35 -15.48 19.51
C PRO A 118 19.22 -15.45 18.25
N ARG A 119 19.23 -16.53 17.46
CA ARG A 119 19.98 -16.65 16.19
C ARG A 119 19.66 -15.56 15.15
N LEU A 120 18.48 -14.95 15.21
CA LEU A 120 18.09 -13.83 14.35
C LEU A 120 18.83 -12.54 14.68
N TRP A 121 19.34 -12.42 15.91
CA TRP A 121 19.92 -11.19 16.48
C TRP A 121 21.43 -11.27 16.62
N CYS A 122 22.06 -12.37 16.11
CA CYS A 122 23.50 -12.60 16.23
C CYS A 122 24.36 -11.88 15.18
N SER A 123 23.75 -11.05 14.34
CA SER A 123 24.47 -10.26 13.34
C SER A 123 23.80 -8.92 13.13
N LEU A 124 24.59 -7.86 12.96
CA LEU A 124 24.07 -6.49 12.78
C LEU A 124 25.10 -5.64 12.04
N HIS A 125 24.63 -4.93 10.99
CA HIS A 125 25.35 -3.80 10.41
C HIS A 125 24.84 -2.49 11.01
N ILE A 126 25.76 -1.69 11.56
CA ILE A 126 25.45 -0.39 12.16
C ILE A 126 25.84 0.71 11.20
N HIS A 127 24.88 1.26 10.49
CA HIS A 127 25.14 2.41 9.62
C HIS A 127 25.45 3.68 10.43
N VAL A 128 26.68 4.19 10.31
CA VAL A 128 27.11 5.47 10.86
C VAL A 128 27.15 6.50 9.74
N PRO A 129 26.31 7.54 9.76
CA PRO A 129 26.32 8.55 8.71
C PRO A 129 27.55 9.45 8.80
N ASN A 130 28.00 9.99 7.67
CA ASN A 130 29.16 10.87 7.56
C ASN A 130 28.89 12.32 8.02
N TYR A 131 27.72 12.60 8.61
CA TYR A 131 27.34 13.91 9.12
C TYR A 131 27.05 13.84 10.64
N PRO A 132 27.26 14.96 11.39
CA PRO A 132 27.01 14.97 12.81
C PRO A 132 25.53 14.73 13.12
N LEU A 133 25.25 13.83 14.04
CA LEU A 133 23.92 13.53 14.56
C LEU A 133 23.68 14.35 15.84
N ASN A 134 22.43 14.78 16.04
CA ASN A 134 22.01 15.38 17.31
C ASN A 134 21.81 14.30 18.40
N ALA A 135 21.94 14.69 19.65
CA ALA A 135 21.91 13.80 20.82
C ALA A 135 20.66 12.88 20.85
N PRO A 136 19.39 13.33 20.58
CA PRO A 136 18.23 12.46 20.61
C PRO A 136 18.25 11.36 19.55
N VAL A 137 18.89 11.60 18.39
CA VAL A 137 19.04 10.59 17.34
C VAL A 137 20.08 9.55 17.73
N ILE A 138 21.17 9.99 18.36
CA ILE A 138 22.21 9.10 18.89
C ILE A 138 21.60 8.17 19.94
N ASP A 139 20.89 8.70 20.93
CA ASP A 139 20.25 7.91 21.98
C ASP A 139 19.27 6.86 21.42
N ARG A 140 18.45 7.24 20.42
CA ARG A 140 17.54 6.29 19.76
C ARG A 140 18.29 5.20 19.01
N LYS A 141 19.42 5.53 18.37
CA LYS A 141 20.26 4.54 17.69
C LYS A 141 20.90 3.59 18.71
N LEU A 142 21.47 4.10 19.78
CA LEU A 142 22.10 3.31 20.84
C LEU A 142 21.09 2.39 21.54
N THR A 143 19.94 2.92 21.95
CA THR A 143 18.85 2.12 22.52
C THR A 143 18.46 0.97 21.60
N GLY A 144 18.32 1.23 20.31
CA GLY A 144 17.93 0.19 19.38
C GLY A 144 19.01 -0.86 19.10
N VAL A 145 20.30 -0.50 19.19
CA VAL A 145 21.42 -1.47 19.16
C VAL A 145 21.43 -2.29 20.45
N ASP A 146 21.28 -1.67 21.61
CA ASP A 146 21.21 -2.35 22.90
C ASP A 146 20.07 -3.38 22.95
N GLU A 147 18.87 -2.99 22.50
CA GLU A 147 17.73 -3.91 22.35
C GLU A 147 18.01 -5.09 21.41
N TRP A 148 18.75 -4.84 20.33
CA TRP A 148 19.17 -5.90 19.41
C TRP A 148 20.12 -6.89 20.09
N LEU A 149 21.15 -6.37 20.75
CA LEU A 149 22.15 -7.16 21.45
C LEU A 149 21.54 -7.99 22.59
N LYS A 150 20.60 -7.43 23.35
CA LYS A 150 19.87 -8.17 24.39
C LYS A 150 19.14 -9.39 23.84
N ARG A 151 18.62 -9.30 22.61
CA ARG A 151 17.86 -10.41 21.97
C ARG A 151 18.76 -11.54 21.47
N SER A 152 20.05 -11.31 21.25
CA SER A 152 21.00 -12.37 20.88
C SER A 152 21.27 -13.36 22.02
N GLY A 153 20.90 -13.02 23.26
CA GLY A 153 21.20 -13.84 24.44
C GLY A 153 22.71 -13.94 24.68
N GLY A 154 23.21 -15.14 24.93
CA GLY A 154 24.66 -15.39 25.11
C GLY A 154 25.37 -15.86 23.85
N LEU A 155 24.79 -15.71 22.65
CA LEU A 155 25.40 -16.17 21.40
C LEU A 155 26.45 -15.18 20.88
N PRO A 156 27.51 -15.68 20.17
CA PRO A 156 28.47 -14.81 19.49
C PRO A 156 27.80 -13.88 18.48
N ILE A 157 28.26 -12.63 18.40
CA ILE A 157 27.67 -11.60 17.56
C ILE A 157 28.66 -11.15 16.47
N ALA A 158 28.22 -11.14 15.22
CA ALA A 158 28.94 -10.54 14.11
C ALA A 158 28.46 -9.08 13.95
N LEU A 159 29.40 -8.13 14.05
CA LEU A 159 29.12 -6.71 13.89
C LEU A 159 29.92 -6.12 12.73
N SER A 160 29.32 -5.20 11.98
CA SER A 160 30.03 -4.30 11.05
C SER A 160 29.53 -2.87 11.19
N ILE A 161 30.38 -1.91 10.88
CA ILE A 161 30.11 -0.46 10.94
C ILE A 161 30.41 0.15 9.58
#